data_a3a5424dcaf692b90cd02485bedd5ce9
#
_entry.id   a3a5424dcaf692b90cd02485bedd5ce9
#
_cell.length_a   1.000
_cell.length_b   1.000
_cell.length_c   1.000
_cell.angle_alpha   90.00
_cell.angle_beta   90.00
_cell.angle_gamma   90.00
#
_symmetry.space_group_name_H-M   'P 1'
#
loop_
_entity.id
_entity.type
_entity.pdbx_description
1 polymer ?
#
loop_
_entity_poly.entity_id
_entity_poly.type
_entity_poly.pdbx_seq_one_letter_code
_entity_poly.pdbx_strand_id
1 'polypeptide(L)'
;MFVTISLLMTAVCLLPAVGKLLGQPKMRQSAGHFGIPWPRYRLIGVAELAAAAGILIGLWWHPLGLAAAAGMTPLLLGALITHRRAADGGKETAPALLALTITIAYLAIALTS
;
A
#
# COMPACT_ATOMS: atom_id res chain seq x y z
N MET A 1 -5.34 20.24 -2.65
CA MET A 1 -4.39 19.35 -1.96
C MET A 1 -4.94 17.93 -1.71
N PHE A 2 -6.19 17.83 -1.28
CA PHE A 2 -6.81 16.52 -1.06
C PHE A 2 -6.85 15.67 -2.34
N VAL A 3 -7.22 16.23 -3.48
CA VAL A 3 -7.23 15.51 -4.77
C VAL A 3 -5.83 15.00 -5.12
N THR A 4 -4.82 15.85 -4.97
CA THR A 4 -3.43 15.48 -5.28
C THR A 4 -2.95 14.31 -4.42
N ILE A 5 -3.14 14.39 -3.11
CA ILE A 5 -2.71 13.30 -2.20
C ILE A 5 -3.53 12.04 -2.44
N SER A 6 -4.80 12.16 -2.80
CA SER A 6 -5.65 11.01 -3.13
C SER A 6 -5.14 10.28 -4.37
N LEU A 7 -4.72 11.01 -5.41
CA LEU A 7 -4.16 10.41 -6.62
C LEU A 7 -2.82 9.75 -6.34
N LEU A 8 -1.96 10.37 -5.55
CA LEU A 8 -0.69 9.76 -5.13
C LEU A 8 -0.92 8.49 -4.32
N MET A 9 -1.84 8.52 -3.38
CA MET A 9 -2.18 7.37 -2.55
C MET A 9 -2.75 6.23 -3.39
N THR A 10 -3.61 6.55 -4.36
CA THR A 10 -4.16 5.56 -5.29
C THR A 10 -3.05 4.87 -6.07
N ALA A 11 -2.10 5.64 -6.61
CA ALA A 11 -0.98 5.07 -7.36
C ALA A 11 -0.12 4.16 -6.48
N VAL A 12 0.16 4.58 -5.24
CA VAL A 12 0.96 3.80 -4.28
C VAL A 12 0.29 2.47 -3.96
N CYS A 13 -1.05 2.43 -3.89
CA CYS A 13 -1.79 1.19 -3.64
C CYS A 13 -1.94 0.36 -4.92
N LEU A 14 -2.22 1.01 -6.05
CA LEU A 14 -2.58 0.32 -7.29
C LEU A 14 -1.38 -0.36 -7.97
N LEU A 15 -0.22 0.30 -8.01
CA LEU A 15 0.95 -0.23 -8.73
C LEU A 15 1.40 -1.60 -8.19
N PRO A 16 1.64 -1.76 -6.87
CA PRO A 16 2.00 -3.08 -6.35
C PRO A 16 0.86 -4.09 -6.43
N ALA A 17 -0.39 -3.63 -6.32
CA ALA A 17 -1.55 -4.51 -6.41
C ALA A 17 -1.63 -5.16 -7.80
N VAL A 18 -1.46 -4.39 -8.85
CA VAL A 18 -1.49 -4.90 -10.24
C VAL A 18 -0.38 -5.94 -10.44
N GLY A 19 0.83 -5.64 -9.97
CA GLY A 19 1.95 -6.57 -10.06
C GLY A 19 1.69 -7.89 -9.36
N LYS A 20 1.14 -7.85 -8.15
CA LYS A 20 0.79 -9.04 -7.38
C LYS A 20 -0.32 -9.85 -8.03
N LEU A 21 -1.37 -9.19 -8.49
CA LEU A 21 -2.51 -9.88 -9.10
C LEU A 21 -2.16 -10.51 -10.45
N LEU A 22 -1.32 -9.84 -11.24
CA LEU A 22 -0.85 -10.38 -12.52
C LEU A 22 0.24 -11.44 -12.37
N GLY A 23 0.79 -11.62 -11.18
CA GLY A 23 1.82 -12.61 -10.93
C GLY A 23 3.15 -12.30 -11.61
N GLN A 24 3.53 -11.02 -11.64
CA GLN A 24 4.80 -10.61 -12.24
C GLN A 24 5.98 -11.34 -11.59
N PRO A 25 7.00 -11.76 -12.37
CA PRO A 25 8.15 -12.49 -11.82
C PRO A 25 8.84 -11.77 -10.66
N LYS A 26 8.94 -10.44 -10.72
CA LYS A 26 9.52 -9.64 -9.65
C LYS A 26 8.73 -9.78 -8.34
N MET A 27 7.41 -9.84 -8.42
CA MET A 27 6.54 -10.02 -7.26
C MET A 27 6.65 -11.42 -6.67
N ARG A 28 6.79 -12.44 -7.53
CA ARG A 28 7.01 -13.81 -7.08
C ARG A 28 8.35 -13.96 -6.38
N GLN A 29 9.38 -13.31 -6.90
CA GLN A 29 10.70 -13.25 -6.26
C GLN A 29 10.62 -12.57 -4.90
N SER A 30 9.89 -11.48 -4.79
CA SER A 30 9.71 -10.76 -3.51
C SER A 30 9.01 -11.65 -2.48
N ALA A 31 7.95 -12.36 -2.88
CA ALA A 31 7.26 -13.28 -1.98
C ALA A 31 8.20 -14.37 -1.44
N GLY A 32 9.03 -14.96 -2.32
CA GLY A 32 10.03 -15.92 -1.91
C GLY A 32 11.08 -15.33 -0.98
N HIS A 33 11.55 -14.13 -1.27
CA HIS A 33 12.52 -13.41 -0.44
C HIS A 33 11.97 -13.17 0.99
N PHE A 34 10.69 -12.81 1.10
CA PHE A 34 10.05 -12.57 2.39
C PHE A 34 9.56 -13.85 3.09
N GLY A 35 9.65 -15.00 2.42
CA GLY A 35 9.13 -16.24 2.97
C GLY A 35 7.60 -16.27 3.05
N ILE A 36 6.91 -15.51 2.23
CA ILE A 36 5.45 -15.45 2.19
C ILE A 36 4.94 -16.37 1.09
N PRO A 37 4.03 -17.33 1.38
CA PRO A 37 3.40 -18.14 0.35
C PRO A 37 2.74 -17.26 -0.72
N TRP A 38 2.90 -17.63 -1.99
CA TRP A 38 2.37 -16.81 -3.10
C TRP A 38 0.88 -16.48 -2.96
N PRO A 39 -0.02 -17.42 -2.59
CA PRO A 39 -1.44 -17.07 -2.43
C PRO A 39 -1.68 -15.97 -1.41
N ARG A 40 -0.94 -15.95 -0.30
CA ARG A 40 -1.04 -14.89 0.72
C ARG A 40 -0.51 -13.57 0.20
N TYR A 41 0.59 -13.60 -0.53
CA TYR A 41 1.16 -12.39 -1.13
C TYR A 41 0.19 -11.77 -2.12
N ARG A 42 -0.49 -12.61 -2.89
CA ARG A 42 -1.52 -12.19 -3.83
C ARG A 42 -2.74 -11.59 -3.13
N LEU A 43 -3.12 -12.13 -1.96
CA LEU A 43 -4.19 -11.55 -1.13
C LEU A 43 -3.85 -10.14 -0.66
N ILE A 44 -2.59 -9.86 -0.35
CA ILE A 44 -2.15 -8.51 -0.04
C ILE A 44 -2.43 -7.59 -1.23
N GLY A 45 -2.20 -8.07 -2.45
CA GLY A 45 -2.53 -7.34 -3.66
C GLY A 45 -4.02 -7.02 -3.78
N VAL A 46 -4.89 -7.96 -3.41
CA VAL A 46 -6.34 -7.73 -3.38
C VAL A 46 -6.69 -6.63 -2.38
N ALA A 47 -6.09 -6.67 -1.19
CA ALA A 47 -6.31 -5.64 -0.17
C ALA A 47 -5.84 -4.26 -0.65
N GLU A 48 -4.69 -4.20 -1.31
CA GLU A 48 -4.15 -2.96 -1.88
C GLU A 48 -5.05 -2.42 -2.99
N LEU A 49 -5.59 -3.29 -3.84
CA LEU A 49 -6.54 -2.90 -4.89
C LEU A 49 -7.83 -2.34 -4.28
N ALA A 50 -8.35 -3.00 -3.24
CA ALA A 50 -9.53 -2.51 -2.53
C ALA A 50 -9.27 -1.15 -1.89
N ALA A 51 -8.07 -0.94 -1.33
CA ALA A 51 -7.68 0.35 -0.77
C ALA A 51 -7.61 1.42 -1.87
N ALA A 52 -7.03 1.12 -3.03
CA ALA A 52 -6.97 2.05 -4.15
C ALA A 52 -8.37 2.48 -4.59
N ALA A 53 -9.29 1.53 -4.72
CA ALA A 53 -10.69 1.82 -5.05
C ALA A 53 -11.35 2.70 -3.98
N GLY A 54 -11.11 2.39 -2.70
CA GLY A 54 -11.64 3.16 -1.58
C GLY A 54 -11.13 4.59 -1.54
N ILE A 55 -9.86 4.81 -1.85
CA ILE A 55 -9.27 6.15 -1.92
C ILE A 55 -9.88 6.95 -3.08
N LEU A 56 -10.06 6.34 -4.25
CA LEU A 56 -10.69 7.01 -5.39
C LEU A 56 -12.15 7.39 -5.09
N ILE A 57 -12.92 6.44 -4.56
CA ILE A 57 -14.32 6.70 -4.19
C ILE A 57 -14.38 7.71 -3.05
N GLY A 58 -13.37 7.76 -2.20
CA GLY A 58 -13.25 8.73 -1.12
C GLY A 58 -13.19 10.18 -1.57
N LEU A 59 -12.91 10.45 -2.86
CA LEU A 59 -13.02 11.79 -3.42
C LEU A 59 -14.47 12.31 -3.39
N TRP A 60 -15.44 11.40 -3.44
CA TRP A 60 -16.86 11.71 -3.37
C TRP A 60 -17.48 11.32 -2.04
N TRP A 61 -16.95 10.29 -1.38
CA TRP A 61 -17.42 9.82 -0.09
C TRP A 61 -16.24 9.68 0.87
N HIS A 62 -15.98 10.75 1.58
CA HIS A 62 -14.82 10.94 2.46
C HIS A 62 -14.57 9.81 3.46
N PRO A 63 -15.58 9.28 4.19
CA PRO A 63 -15.33 8.22 5.18
C PRO A 63 -14.71 6.96 4.59
N LEU A 64 -15.02 6.63 3.33
CA LEU A 64 -14.46 5.45 2.69
C LEU A 64 -12.97 5.60 2.42
N GLY A 65 -12.54 6.81 2.02
CA GLY A 65 -11.12 7.11 1.84
C GLY A 65 -10.34 6.99 3.15
N LEU A 66 -10.90 7.54 4.23
CA LEU A 66 -10.30 7.41 5.56
C LEU A 66 -10.19 5.95 6.00
N ALA A 67 -11.24 5.16 5.79
CA ALA A 67 -11.22 3.73 6.12
C ALA A 67 -10.16 2.97 5.31
N ALA A 68 -10.04 3.25 4.02
CA ALA A 68 -9.06 2.63 3.16
C ALA A 68 -7.62 2.95 3.61
N ALA A 69 -7.35 4.21 3.91
CA ALA A 69 -6.02 4.63 4.38
C ALA A 69 -5.71 4.06 5.76
N ALA A 70 -6.70 4.01 6.65
CA ALA A 70 -6.54 3.37 7.95
C ALA A 70 -6.22 1.88 7.81
N GLY A 71 -6.85 1.19 6.86
CA GLY A 71 -6.56 -0.22 6.56
C GLY A 71 -5.17 -0.43 5.97
N MET A 72 -4.68 0.51 5.17
CA MET A 72 -3.33 0.43 4.60
C MET A 72 -2.23 0.61 5.64
N THR A 73 -2.48 1.33 6.71
CA THR A 73 -1.48 1.60 7.74
C THR A 73 -0.89 0.31 8.33
N PRO A 74 -1.70 -0.65 8.84
CA PRO A 74 -1.13 -1.91 9.35
C PRO A 74 -0.47 -2.75 8.26
N LEU A 75 -0.96 -2.70 7.01
CA LEU A 75 -0.30 -3.39 5.91
C LEU A 75 1.11 -2.86 5.68
N LEU A 76 1.29 -1.54 5.70
CA LEU A 76 2.58 -0.91 5.50
C LEU A 76 3.52 -1.11 6.69
N LEU A 77 2.99 -1.08 7.91
CA LEU A 77 3.78 -1.42 9.10
C LEU A 77 4.25 -2.88 9.03
N GLY A 78 3.37 -3.78 8.61
CA GLY A 78 3.72 -5.18 8.37
C GLY A 78 4.79 -5.32 7.30
N ALA A 79 4.72 -4.53 6.24
CA ALA A 79 5.73 -4.51 5.19
C ALA A 79 7.10 -4.09 5.73
N LEU A 80 7.15 -3.05 6.57
CA LEU A 80 8.40 -2.61 7.20
C LEU A 80 9.00 -3.69 8.09
N ILE A 81 8.17 -4.36 8.88
CA ILE A 81 8.60 -5.48 9.72
C ILE A 81 9.15 -6.62 8.86
N THR A 82 8.48 -6.92 7.75
CA THR A 82 8.89 -7.97 6.82
C THR A 82 10.25 -7.67 6.19
N HIS A 83 10.46 -6.42 5.75
CA HIS A 83 11.76 -5.99 5.23
C HIS A 83 12.86 -6.13 6.28
N ARG A 84 12.56 -5.75 7.51
CA ARG A 84 13.52 -5.87 8.61
C ARG A 84 13.88 -7.32 8.89
N ARG A 85 12.90 -8.22 8.88
CA ARG A 85 13.12 -9.65 9.08
C ARG A 85 13.93 -10.28 7.96
N ALA A 86 13.78 -9.79 6.74
CA ALA A 86 14.55 -10.22 5.58
C ALA A 86 15.94 -9.56 5.51
N ALA A 87 16.29 -8.74 6.49
CA ALA A 87 17.55 -8.01 6.56
C ALA A 87 17.75 -7.06 5.38
N ASP A 88 16.66 -6.51 4.85
CA ASP A 88 16.73 -5.56 3.74
C ASP A 88 17.32 -4.22 4.18
N GLY A 89 18.11 -3.63 3.29
CA GLY A 89 18.67 -2.31 3.51
C GLY A 89 17.69 -1.17 3.21
N GLY A 90 18.17 0.06 3.29
CA GLY A 90 17.36 1.24 3.05
C GLY A 90 16.80 1.32 1.64
N LYS A 91 17.55 0.86 0.63
CA LYS A 91 17.13 0.90 -0.78
C LYS A 91 15.90 0.02 -1.01
N GLU A 92 15.87 -1.19 -0.44
CA GLU A 92 14.77 -2.13 -0.59
C GLU A 92 13.56 -1.73 0.25
N THR A 93 13.80 -1.07 1.38
CA THR A 93 12.76 -0.64 2.30
C THR A 93 12.15 0.71 1.92
N ALA A 94 12.86 1.53 1.14
CA ALA A 94 12.44 2.88 0.79
C ALA A 94 11.02 2.97 0.20
N PRO A 95 10.61 2.08 -0.73
CA PRO A 95 9.23 2.14 -1.24
C PRO A 95 8.16 2.01 -0.17
N ALA A 96 8.36 1.13 0.83
CA ALA A 96 7.41 0.96 1.93
C ALA A 96 7.38 2.20 2.84
N LEU A 97 8.54 2.80 3.11
CA LEU A 97 8.64 4.04 3.87
C LEU A 97 7.95 5.20 3.15
N LEU A 98 8.17 5.31 1.84
CA LEU A 98 7.51 6.32 1.02
C LEU A 98 5.99 6.13 1.04
N ALA A 99 5.52 4.90 0.87
CA ALA A 99 4.10 4.59 0.91
C ALA A 99 3.49 4.93 2.27
N LEU A 100 4.17 4.62 3.36
CA LEU A 100 3.71 4.96 4.70
C LEU A 100 3.65 6.46 4.92
N THR A 101 4.65 7.20 4.44
CA THR A 101 4.68 8.66 4.51
C THR A 101 3.50 9.27 3.76
N ILE A 102 3.22 8.80 2.55
CA ILE A 102 2.08 9.26 1.75
C ILE A 102 0.76 8.92 2.46
N THR A 103 0.66 7.74 3.07
CA THR A 103 -0.54 7.33 3.82
C THR A 103 -0.79 8.25 5.01
N ILE A 104 0.25 8.57 5.78
CA ILE A 104 0.14 9.49 6.92
C ILE A 104 -0.26 10.88 6.43
N ALA A 105 0.37 11.37 5.36
CA ALA A 105 0.02 12.66 4.77
C ALA A 105 -1.44 12.67 4.29
N TYR A 106 -1.89 11.61 3.65
CA TYR A 106 -3.29 11.47 3.23
C TYR A 106 -4.24 11.57 4.43
N LEU A 107 -3.96 10.81 5.49
CA LEU A 107 -4.80 10.82 6.70
C LEU A 107 -4.84 12.22 7.33
N ALA A 108 -3.70 12.89 7.45
CA ALA A 108 -3.62 14.22 8.02
C ALA A 108 -4.44 15.23 7.20
N ILE A 109 -4.30 15.21 5.88
CA ILE A 109 -5.01 16.11 4.98
C ILE A 109 -6.51 15.79 4.99
N ALA A 110 -6.87 14.51 4.91
CA ALA A 110 -8.26 14.07 4.89
C ALA A 110 -9.00 14.42 6.18
N LEU A 111 -8.33 14.27 7.34
CA LEU A 111 -8.93 14.58 8.63
C LEU A 111 -9.14 16.08 8.85
N THR A 112 -8.41 16.92 8.12
CA THR A 112 -8.51 18.38 8.21
C THR A 112 -9.28 19.03 7.06
N SER A 113 -9.78 18.22 6.14
CA SER A 113 -10.50 18.72 4.96
C SER A 113 -11.98 18.87 5.18
#